data_64cb29cb5b976e581b2edbd95155368f
#
_entry.id   64cb29cb5b976e581b2edbd95155368f
#
_cell.length_a   1.000
_cell.length_b   1.000
_cell.length_c   1.000
_cell.angle_alpha   90.00
_cell.angle_beta   90.00
_cell.angle_gamma   90.00
#
_symmetry.space_group_name_H-M   'P 1'
#
loop_
_entity.id
_entity.type
_entity.pdbx_description
1 polymer ?
#
loop_
_entity_poly.entity_id
_entity_poly.type
_entity_poly.pdbx_seq_one_letter_code
_entity_poly.pdbx_strand_id
1 'polypeptide(L)'
;MSNVSKTTRIASAALGAGLMLTLVSETVSATGNACNGLPSQADLKTALLSAVGSLNGGLNNNMWATIVNDDGIVCAVAFSGANRREQWLLSRVISAQKANTANGLSLPAGTVKNDTEIALSTANLNTAVNPGGSLYGLQHSNPVDANEAYQGRPGRFGTANDPMVGEKIGGVNIFGGGFALYRNKQRVGGVGVSGDTSCADHVIGWRVRSLLNLDDIPGGSPIQMVLVEARRPTTSSTTSARSKPLRPPDRPIPVDSRA
;
A
#
# COMPACT_ATOMS: atom_id res chain seq x y z
N MET A 1 -17.89 -7.21 -95.65
CA MET A 1 -16.83 -6.24 -95.84
C MET A 1 -16.93 -5.20 -94.74
N SER A 2 -16.31 -5.38 -93.60
CA SER A 2 -16.38 -4.41 -92.49
C SER A 2 -15.05 -4.40 -91.79
N ASN A 3 -14.38 -3.25 -91.88
CA ASN A 3 -13.14 -2.95 -91.21
C ASN A 3 -13.36 -2.83 -89.69
N VAL A 4 -12.63 -3.57 -88.93
CA VAL A 4 -12.54 -3.45 -87.50
C VAL A 4 -11.24 -2.75 -87.14
N SER A 5 -11.34 -1.50 -86.67
CA SER A 5 -10.28 -0.66 -86.19
C SER A 5 -9.86 -1.16 -84.79
N LYS A 6 -8.59 -1.52 -84.59
CA LYS A 6 -7.98 -1.86 -83.29
C LYS A 6 -7.50 -0.58 -82.61
N THR A 7 -8.18 -0.19 -81.56
CA THR A 7 -7.73 0.92 -80.71
C THR A 7 -6.85 0.38 -79.62
N THR A 8 -5.57 0.77 -79.62
CA THR A 8 -4.56 0.44 -78.63
C THR A 8 -4.78 1.37 -77.41
N ARG A 9 -5.11 0.81 -76.26
CA ARG A 9 -5.16 1.56 -75.02
C ARG A 9 -3.83 1.48 -74.32
N ILE A 10 -3.14 2.63 -74.15
CA ILE A 10 -1.96 2.82 -73.37
C ILE A 10 -2.41 2.87 -71.90
N ALA A 11 -1.97 1.91 -71.08
CA ALA A 11 -2.18 1.92 -69.66
C ALA A 11 -1.07 2.73 -68.98
N SER A 12 -1.41 3.90 -68.46
CA SER A 12 -0.54 4.69 -67.62
C SER A 12 -0.49 4.07 -66.23
N ALA A 13 0.63 3.47 -65.87
CA ALA A 13 0.90 3.05 -64.49
C ALA A 13 1.32 4.25 -63.64
N ALA A 14 0.44 4.73 -62.79
CA ALA A 14 0.75 5.70 -61.75
C ALA A 14 1.42 4.97 -60.58
N LEU A 15 2.72 5.16 -60.37
CA LEU A 15 3.43 4.78 -59.15
C LEU A 15 2.93 5.72 -58.02
N GLY A 16 2.02 5.24 -57.22
CA GLY A 16 1.67 5.87 -55.95
C GLY A 16 2.73 5.48 -54.89
N ALA A 17 3.65 6.38 -54.62
CA ALA A 17 4.51 6.26 -53.42
C ALA A 17 3.61 6.50 -52.17
N GLY A 18 3.10 5.42 -51.60
CA GLY A 18 2.41 5.45 -50.33
C GLY A 18 3.42 5.72 -49.20
N LEU A 19 3.40 6.96 -48.72
CA LEU A 19 4.11 7.33 -47.50
C LEU A 19 3.36 6.64 -46.34
N MET A 20 3.81 5.46 -45.90
CA MET A 20 3.38 4.87 -44.67
C MET A 20 3.87 5.73 -43.50
N LEU A 21 3.00 6.63 -43.03
CA LEU A 21 3.16 7.25 -41.73
C LEU A 21 2.95 6.15 -40.68
N THR A 22 4.03 5.55 -40.20
CA THR A 22 4.00 4.75 -38.99
C THR A 22 3.74 5.71 -37.84
N LEU A 23 2.47 5.79 -37.41
CA LEU A 23 2.14 6.34 -36.11
C LEU A 23 2.78 5.44 -35.07
N VAL A 24 4.03 5.80 -34.68
CA VAL A 24 4.59 5.32 -33.43
C VAL A 24 3.72 5.96 -32.35
N SER A 25 2.72 5.22 -31.87
CA SER A 25 2.06 5.53 -30.60
C SER A 25 3.16 5.44 -29.56
N GLU A 26 3.78 6.57 -29.24
CA GLU A 26 4.47 6.72 -27.98
C GLU A 26 3.38 6.55 -26.90
N THR A 27 3.29 5.35 -26.34
CA THR A 27 2.68 5.15 -25.05
C THR A 27 3.60 5.86 -24.05
N VAL A 28 3.46 7.18 -23.97
CA VAL A 28 3.95 7.95 -22.82
C VAL A 28 3.35 7.26 -21.63
N SER A 29 4.19 6.60 -20.85
CA SER A 29 3.78 5.92 -19.62
C SER A 29 3.12 7.00 -18.77
N ALA A 30 1.80 7.00 -18.70
CA ALA A 30 1.02 7.93 -17.87
C ALA A 30 1.44 7.87 -16.39
N THR A 31 2.10 6.78 -16.01
CA THR A 31 2.72 6.53 -14.71
C THR A 31 3.82 7.53 -14.32
N GLY A 32 4.61 8.03 -15.27
CA GLY A 32 5.72 8.94 -14.96
C GLY A 32 5.28 10.24 -14.30
N ASN A 33 4.09 10.77 -14.65
CA ASN A 33 3.56 12.01 -14.09
C ASN A 33 2.72 11.78 -12.83
N ALA A 34 1.99 10.70 -12.75
CA ALA A 34 1.06 10.42 -11.64
C ALA A 34 1.77 10.13 -10.30
N CYS A 35 3.00 9.66 -10.35
CA CYS A 35 3.81 9.33 -9.17
C CYS A 35 4.88 10.37 -8.84
N ASN A 36 4.88 11.51 -9.53
CA ASN A 36 5.87 12.57 -9.30
C ASN A 36 5.82 13.08 -7.86
N GLY A 37 7.00 13.20 -7.26
CA GLY A 37 7.16 13.67 -5.91
C GLY A 37 6.88 12.60 -4.83
N LEU A 38 6.49 11.39 -5.18
CA LEU A 38 6.43 10.25 -4.27
C LEU A 38 7.76 9.48 -4.25
N PRO A 39 8.08 8.76 -3.16
CA PRO A 39 9.28 7.95 -3.07
C PRO A 39 9.36 6.89 -4.17
N SER A 40 10.57 6.69 -4.69
CA SER A 40 10.84 5.61 -5.63
C SER A 40 10.76 4.23 -4.96
N GLN A 41 10.78 3.16 -5.77
CA GLN A 41 10.89 1.79 -5.27
C GLN A 41 12.15 1.58 -4.41
N ALA A 42 13.26 2.19 -4.79
CA ALA A 42 14.52 2.09 -4.04
C ALA A 42 14.43 2.77 -2.66
N ASP A 43 13.81 3.96 -2.60
CA ASP A 43 13.58 4.68 -1.33
C ASP A 43 12.66 3.88 -0.41
N LEU A 44 11.55 3.36 -0.97
CA LEU A 44 10.61 2.51 -0.23
C LEU A 44 11.29 1.25 0.30
N LYS A 45 12.12 0.59 -0.52
CA LYS A 45 12.85 -0.61 -0.09
C LYS A 45 13.84 -0.31 1.02
N THR A 46 14.56 0.80 0.93
CA THR A 46 15.51 1.24 1.96
C THR A 46 14.80 1.51 3.29
N ALA A 47 13.69 2.26 3.26
CA ALA A 47 12.88 2.53 4.43
C ALA A 47 12.29 1.24 5.03
N LEU A 48 11.80 0.33 4.18
CA LEU A 48 11.25 -0.96 4.62
C LEU A 48 12.29 -1.82 5.32
N LEU A 49 13.49 -1.97 4.74
CA LEU A 49 14.59 -2.75 5.33
C LEU A 49 15.00 -2.19 6.70
N SER A 50 15.11 -0.87 6.82
CA SER A 50 15.42 -0.20 8.09
C SER A 50 14.32 -0.42 9.13
N ALA A 51 13.04 -0.32 8.74
CA ALA A 51 11.92 -0.50 9.65
C ALA A 51 11.78 -1.94 10.16
N VAL A 52 12.00 -2.93 9.28
CA VAL A 52 11.97 -4.37 9.63
C VAL A 52 13.13 -4.76 10.55
N GLY A 53 14.31 -4.19 10.34
CA GLY A 53 15.50 -4.47 11.16
C GLY A 53 15.39 -4.03 12.62
N SER A 54 14.35 -3.28 12.99
CA SER A 54 14.11 -2.84 14.36
C SER A 54 13.05 -3.71 15.05
N LEU A 55 13.13 -3.86 16.39
CA LEU A 55 12.12 -4.61 17.15
C LEU A 55 10.70 -4.11 16.84
N ASN A 56 9.82 -5.02 16.44
CA ASN A 56 8.46 -4.71 16.04
C ASN A 56 7.39 -5.54 16.79
N GLY A 57 7.81 -6.48 17.62
CA GLY A 57 6.91 -7.32 18.43
C GLY A 57 6.18 -8.41 17.64
N GLY A 58 6.56 -8.65 16.38
CA GLY A 58 5.98 -9.68 15.52
C GLY A 58 6.80 -10.96 15.45
N LEU A 59 6.61 -11.67 14.35
CA LEU A 59 7.22 -12.96 14.03
C LEU A 59 8.58 -12.82 13.33
N ASN A 60 9.04 -11.60 13.10
CA ASN A 60 10.25 -11.26 12.32
C ASN A 60 10.20 -11.73 10.86
N ASN A 61 9.03 -11.68 10.26
CA ASN A 61 8.83 -12.02 8.86
C ASN A 61 9.39 -10.95 7.92
N ASN A 62 9.71 -11.37 6.69
CA ASN A 62 9.89 -10.44 5.60
C ASN A 62 8.58 -9.70 5.29
N MET A 63 8.68 -8.48 4.78
CA MET A 63 7.53 -7.59 4.61
C MET A 63 7.39 -7.10 3.17
N TRP A 64 6.16 -6.92 2.75
CA TRP A 64 5.78 -6.18 1.55
C TRP A 64 5.38 -4.76 1.92
N ALA A 65 5.77 -3.80 1.08
CA ALA A 65 5.32 -2.42 1.19
C ALA A 65 4.88 -1.90 -0.17
N THR A 66 3.81 -1.11 -0.18
CA THR A 66 3.28 -0.46 -1.38
C THR A 66 2.98 0.99 -1.10
N ILE A 67 3.31 1.88 -2.06
CA ILE A 67 2.88 3.28 -2.08
C ILE A 67 1.87 3.47 -3.20
N VAL A 68 0.77 4.16 -2.90
CA VAL A 68 -0.17 4.69 -3.88
C VAL A 68 -0.18 6.21 -3.83
N ASN A 69 -0.50 6.86 -4.95
CA ASN A 69 -0.74 8.30 -5.00
C ASN A 69 -2.16 8.64 -4.53
N ASP A 70 -2.52 9.92 -4.54
CA ASP A 70 -3.86 10.42 -4.16
C ASP A 70 -5.01 9.76 -4.93
N ASP A 71 -4.80 9.41 -6.18
CA ASP A 71 -5.79 8.76 -7.05
C ASP A 71 -5.85 7.24 -6.86
N GLY A 72 -5.02 6.67 -5.97
CA GLY A 72 -4.93 5.23 -5.74
C GLY A 72 -4.10 4.47 -6.77
N ILE A 73 -3.32 5.17 -7.61
CA ILE A 73 -2.37 4.55 -8.53
C ILE A 73 -1.18 4.03 -7.74
N VAL A 74 -0.81 2.77 -7.95
CA VAL A 74 0.37 2.17 -7.34
C VAL A 74 1.63 2.80 -7.93
N CYS A 75 2.46 3.40 -7.08
CA CYS A 75 3.70 4.09 -7.47
C CYS A 75 4.97 3.30 -7.17
N ALA A 76 4.96 2.52 -6.11
CA ALA A 76 6.09 1.68 -5.73
C ALA A 76 5.63 0.44 -5.00
N VAL A 77 6.31 -0.68 -5.24
CA VAL A 77 6.14 -1.93 -4.50
C VAL A 77 7.52 -2.45 -4.11
N ALA A 78 7.73 -2.76 -2.84
CA ALA A 78 8.98 -3.28 -2.32
C ALA A 78 8.77 -4.53 -1.49
N PHE A 79 9.80 -5.37 -1.44
CA PHE A 79 9.87 -6.55 -0.59
C PHE A 79 11.19 -6.58 0.18
N SER A 80 11.15 -6.89 1.48
CA SER A 80 12.35 -6.88 2.32
C SER A 80 13.21 -8.14 2.17
N GLY A 81 12.63 -9.27 1.75
CA GLY A 81 13.35 -10.53 1.56
C GLY A 81 14.07 -10.63 0.22
N ALA A 82 14.79 -11.74 0.03
CA ALA A 82 15.48 -12.06 -1.21
C ALA A 82 14.58 -12.79 -2.22
N ASN A 83 13.68 -13.65 -1.73
CA ASN A 83 12.78 -14.42 -2.56
C ASN A 83 11.33 -14.23 -2.08
N ARG A 84 10.43 -13.87 -3.00
CA ARG A 84 9.01 -13.66 -2.70
C ARG A 84 8.30 -14.84 -2.00
N ARG A 85 8.86 -16.05 -2.10
CA ARG A 85 8.34 -17.26 -1.44
C ARG A 85 8.71 -17.35 0.05
N GLU A 86 9.54 -16.43 0.53
CA GLU A 86 9.90 -16.30 1.96
C GLU A 86 8.82 -15.59 2.76
N GLN A 87 7.68 -15.30 2.13
CA GLN A 87 6.56 -14.60 2.75
C GLN A 87 5.23 -15.08 2.16
N TRP A 88 4.13 -14.85 2.86
CA TRP A 88 2.78 -15.08 2.37
C TRP A 88 2.55 -14.33 1.06
N LEU A 89 2.22 -15.04 0.00
CA LEU A 89 2.11 -14.47 -1.34
C LEU A 89 1.01 -13.40 -1.45
N LEU A 90 -0.04 -13.50 -0.62
CA LEU A 90 -1.13 -12.51 -0.58
C LEU A 90 -0.68 -11.17 0.02
N SER A 91 0.37 -11.14 0.85
CA SER A 91 0.79 -9.93 1.54
C SER A 91 1.20 -8.81 0.58
N ARG A 92 1.66 -9.13 -0.65
CA ARG A 92 1.93 -8.14 -1.69
C ARG A 92 0.66 -7.34 -2.03
N VAL A 93 -0.43 -8.01 -2.34
CA VAL A 93 -1.70 -7.37 -2.69
C VAL A 93 -2.35 -6.73 -1.46
N ILE A 94 -2.26 -7.37 -0.30
CA ILE A 94 -2.76 -6.81 0.97
C ILE A 94 -2.04 -5.49 1.30
N SER A 95 -0.73 -5.37 1.07
CA SER A 95 -0.01 -4.11 1.30
C SER A 95 -0.57 -2.97 0.42
N ALA A 96 -0.89 -3.26 -0.84
CA ALA A 96 -1.49 -2.29 -1.75
C ALA A 96 -2.92 -1.91 -1.35
N GLN A 97 -3.74 -2.89 -0.92
CA GLN A 97 -5.08 -2.61 -0.38
C GLN A 97 -5.03 -1.73 0.87
N LYS A 98 -4.08 -1.97 1.78
CA LYS A 98 -3.88 -1.14 2.97
C LYS A 98 -3.48 0.29 2.60
N ALA A 99 -2.59 0.47 1.62
CA ALA A 99 -2.21 1.77 1.10
C ALA A 99 -3.43 2.51 0.52
N ASN A 100 -4.20 1.84 -0.34
CA ASN A 100 -5.42 2.37 -0.94
C ASN A 100 -6.46 2.76 0.12
N THR A 101 -6.67 1.91 1.12
CA THR A 101 -7.64 2.15 2.21
C THR A 101 -7.27 3.40 3.00
N ALA A 102 -6.02 3.51 3.45
CA ALA A 102 -5.55 4.64 4.23
C ALA A 102 -5.59 5.95 3.42
N ASN A 103 -5.22 5.89 2.12
CA ASN A 103 -5.34 7.01 1.20
C ASN A 103 -6.81 7.44 1.03
N GLY A 104 -7.69 6.52 0.67
CA GLY A 104 -9.08 6.82 0.30
C GLY A 104 -9.96 7.27 1.46
N LEU A 105 -9.59 6.96 2.71
CA LEU A 105 -10.34 7.30 3.92
C LEU A 105 -9.66 8.38 4.78
N SER A 106 -8.63 9.04 4.26
CA SER A 106 -7.98 10.17 4.90
C SER A 106 -8.16 11.45 4.08
N LEU A 107 -8.14 12.61 4.73
CA LEU A 107 -8.43 13.89 4.12
C LEU A 107 -7.23 14.85 4.26
N PRO A 108 -7.04 15.81 3.35
CA PRO A 108 -6.05 16.87 3.50
C PRO A 108 -6.50 17.92 4.52
N ALA A 109 -5.56 18.73 5.02
CA ALA A 109 -5.85 19.85 5.90
C ALA A 109 -6.85 20.83 5.28
N GLY A 110 -7.68 21.42 6.12
CA GLY A 110 -8.70 22.40 5.72
C GLY A 110 -9.98 21.81 5.12
N THR A 111 -10.09 20.48 5.04
CA THR A 111 -11.27 19.81 4.47
C THR A 111 -12.43 19.74 5.47
N VAL A 112 -12.13 19.62 6.76
CA VAL A 112 -13.11 19.57 7.84
C VAL A 112 -12.84 20.63 8.88
N LYS A 113 -13.87 20.98 9.64
CA LYS A 113 -13.79 22.08 10.62
C LYS A 113 -12.73 21.85 11.71
N ASN A 114 -12.46 20.59 12.07
CA ASN A 114 -11.42 20.19 13.01
C ASN A 114 -10.47 19.21 12.31
N ASP A 115 -9.24 19.66 12.07
CA ASP A 115 -8.22 18.84 11.39
C ASP A 115 -7.60 17.73 12.26
N THR A 116 -8.21 17.41 13.41
CA THR A 116 -7.62 16.50 14.40
C THR A 116 -7.78 15.02 14.09
N GLU A 117 -8.74 14.63 13.23
CA GLU A 117 -9.09 13.22 13.00
C GLU A 117 -9.23 12.86 11.51
N ILE A 118 -8.52 13.56 10.66
CA ILE A 118 -8.64 13.39 9.20
C ILE A 118 -7.63 12.41 8.61
N ALA A 119 -6.61 12.06 9.36
CA ALA A 119 -5.58 11.09 8.96
C ALA A 119 -5.85 9.75 9.64
N LEU A 120 -6.47 8.83 8.90
CA LEU A 120 -6.76 7.48 9.41
C LEU A 120 -5.64 6.51 9.08
N SER A 121 -5.39 5.59 10.00
CA SER A 121 -4.71 4.35 9.69
C SER A 121 -5.73 3.22 9.50
N THR A 122 -5.36 2.16 8.80
CA THR A 122 -6.25 1.01 8.62
C THR A 122 -6.64 0.35 9.95
N ALA A 123 -5.81 0.44 10.98
CA ALA A 123 -6.12 -0.06 12.32
C ALA A 123 -7.29 0.68 13.00
N ASN A 124 -7.48 1.98 12.71
CA ASN A 124 -8.58 2.77 13.28
C ASN A 124 -9.96 2.27 12.87
N LEU A 125 -10.05 1.56 11.75
CA LEU A 125 -11.31 1.07 11.19
C LEU A 125 -11.77 -0.26 11.79
N ASN A 126 -10.93 -0.93 12.57
CA ASN A 126 -11.21 -2.30 13.05
C ASN A 126 -12.56 -2.41 13.76
N THR A 127 -12.82 -1.57 14.75
CA THR A 127 -14.08 -1.62 15.50
C THR A 127 -15.28 -1.30 14.62
N ALA A 128 -15.14 -0.33 13.71
CA ALA A 128 -16.24 0.11 12.85
C ALA A 128 -16.70 -0.94 11.84
N VAL A 129 -15.82 -1.84 11.39
CA VAL A 129 -16.12 -2.85 10.37
C VAL A 129 -16.52 -4.22 10.94
N ASN A 130 -16.40 -4.42 12.26
CA ASN A 130 -16.83 -5.65 12.90
C ASN A 130 -18.37 -5.77 12.91
N PRO A 131 -18.93 -6.98 13.09
CA PRO A 131 -20.38 -7.17 13.21
C PRO A 131 -20.98 -6.21 14.23
N GLY A 132 -22.02 -5.46 13.83
CA GLY A 132 -22.63 -4.40 14.62
C GLY A 132 -21.97 -3.03 14.53
N GLY A 133 -20.82 -2.91 13.89
CA GLY A 133 -20.15 -1.62 13.63
C GLY A 133 -20.80 -0.84 12.48
N SER A 134 -20.61 0.49 12.48
CA SER A 134 -21.22 1.42 11.51
C SER A 134 -20.76 1.22 10.07
N LEU A 135 -19.58 0.61 9.85
CA LEU A 135 -18.97 0.34 8.54
C LEU A 135 -18.91 -1.17 8.25
N TYR A 136 -19.74 -1.99 8.90
CA TYR A 136 -19.81 -3.41 8.59
C TYR A 136 -20.11 -3.62 7.09
N GLY A 137 -19.33 -4.49 6.46
CA GLY A 137 -19.43 -4.74 5.02
C GLY A 137 -18.51 -3.88 4.13
N LEU A 138 -17.82 -2.87 4.68
CA LEU A 138 -16.94 -1.98 3.92
C LEU A 138 -15.91 -2.75 3.07
N GLN A 139 -15.28 -3.78 3.62
CA GLN A 139 -14.29 -4.60 2.88
C GLN A 139 -14.95 -5.41 1.76
N HIS A 140 -16.14 -5.95 1.99
CA HIS A 140 -16.84 -6.80 1.02
C HIS A 140 -17.40 -6.00 -0.15
N SER A 141 -17.79 -4.74 0.08
CA SER A 141 -18.30 -3.84 -0.95
C SER A 141 -17.23 -3.16 -1.78
N ASN A 142 -15.96 -3.32 -1.39
CA ASN A 142 -14.80 -2.72 -2.06
C ASN A 142 -13.75 -3.79 -2.36
N PRO A 143 -14.02 -4.71 -3.31
CA PRO A 143 -13.04 -5.74 -3.69
C PRO A 143 -11.86 -5.14 -4.43
N VAL A 144 -10.73 -5.85 -4.39
CA VAL A 144 -9.58 -5.56 -5.24
C VAL A 144 -9.90 -5.90 -6.70
N ASP A 145 -9.35 -5.13 -7.65
CA ASP A 145 -9.34 -5.56 -9.05
C ASP A 145 -8.31 -6.71 -9.20
N ALA A 146 -8.82 -7.92 -9.34
CA ALA A 146 -7.98 -9.11 -9.40
C ALA A 146 -7.13 -9.18 -10.67
N ASN A 147 -7.60 -8.58 -11.79
CA ASN A 147 -6.85 -8.58 -13.03
C ASN A 147 -5.57 -7.76 -12.87
N GLU A 148 -5.68 -6.55 -12.27
CA GLU A 148 -4.54 -5.66 -12.07
C GLU A 148 -3.65 -6.12 -10.91
N ALA A 149 -4.24 -6.61 -9.82
CA ALA A 149 -3.49 -6.98 -8.62
C ALA A 149 -2.58 -8.20 -8.82
N TYR A 150 -3.02 -9.18 -9.63
CA TYR A 150 -2.33 -10.45 -9.80
C TYR A 150 -1.67 -10.64 -11.17
N GLN A 151 -1.69 -9.63 -12.02
CA GLN A 151 -1.09 -9.68 -13.35
C GLN A 151 0.44 -9.82 -13.33
N GLY A 152 0.96 -10.16 -14.48
CA GLY A 152 2.38 -10.09 -14.82
C GLY A 152 3.23 -11.24 -14.28
N ARG A 153 4.54 -11.08 -14.44
CA ARG A 153 5.50 -12.12 -14.13
C ARG A 153 5.94 -12.06 -12.66
N PRO A 154 5.80 -13.15 -11.88
CA PRO A 154 6.19 -13.18 -10.47
C PRO A 154 7.64 -12.77 -10.18
N GLY A 155 8.56 -12.94 -11.12
CA GLY A 155 9.97 -12.51 -10.96
C GLY A 155 10.17 -11.00 -10.91
N ARG A 156 9.13 -10.21 -11.25
CA ARG A 156 9.16 -8.75 -11.16
C ARG A 156 8.55 -8.20 -9.88
N PHE A 157 7.88 -9.04 -9.09
CA PHE A 157 7.18 -8.62 -7.88
C PHE A 157 8.15 -8.02 -6.87
N GLY A 158 7.83 -6.85 -6.35
CA GLY A 158 8.64 -6.11 -5.38
C GLY A 158 9.86 -5.40 -5.97
N THR A 159 9.99 -5.33 -7.29
CA THR A 159 11.04 -4.59 -8.00
C THR A 159 10.50 -3.28 -8.57
N ALA A 160 11.37 -2.44 -9.14
CA ALA A 160 10.96 -1.21 -9.83
C ALA A 160 10.02 -1.47 -11.04
N ASN A 161 9.97 -2.71 -11.53
CA ASN A 161 9.10 -3.14 -12.62
C ASN A 161 7.95 -4.04 -12.12
N ASP A 162 7.51 -3.87 -10.88
CA ASP A 162 6.38 -4.61 -10.36
C ASP A 162 5.13 -4.32 -11.19
N PRO A 163 4.40 -5.36 -11.65
CA PRO A 163 3.25 -5.18 -12.55
C PRO A 163 2.07 -4.39 -11.97
N MET A 164 2.00 -4.21 -10.65
CA MET A 164 0.99 -3.31 -10.07
C MET A 164 1.34 -1.82 -10.25
N VAL A 165 2.61 -1.49 -10.54
CA VAL A 165 3.02 -0.08 -10.70
C VAL A 165 2.36 0.50 -11.94
N GLY A 166 1.66 1.62 -11.72
CA GLY A 166 0.86 2.29 -12.75
C GLY A 166 -0.61 1.96 -12.73
N GLU A 167 -1.00 0.92 -12.01
CA GLU A 167 -2.38 0.44 -11.99
C GLU A 167 -3.12 0.89 -10.72
N LYS A 168 -4.46 0.89 -10.80
CA LYS A 168 -5.36 1.12 -9.67
C LYS A 168 -5.94 -0.23 -9.23
N ILE A 169 -5.38 -0.83 -8.21
CA ILE A 169 -5.87 -2.14 -7.76
C ILE A 169 -7.09 -2.05 -6.85
N GLY A 170 -7.36 -0.88 -6.27
CA GLY A 170 -8.49 -0.68 -5.38
C GLY A 170 -8.42 -1.55 -4.12
N GLY A 171 -9.59 -1.97 -3.67
CA GLY A 171 -9.76 -2.82 -2.50
C GLY A 171 -9.68 -2.09 -1.17
N VAL A 172 -10.30 -2.67 -0.15
CA VAL A 172 -10.23 -2.19 1.25
C VAL A 172 -9.72 -3.31 2.14
N ASN A 173 -8.72 -3.01 2.96
CA ASN A 173 -8.20 -3.89 3.97
C ASN A 173 -7.98 -3.11 5.27
N ILE A 174 -8.49 -3.62 6.39
CA ILE A 174 -8.57 -2.91 7.67
C ILE A 174 -7.59 -3.41 8.74
N PHE A 175 -6.73 -4.34 8.43
CA PHE A 175 -5.65 -4.73 9.34
C PHE A 175 -4.64 -3.61 9.48
N GLY A 176 -3.91 -3.55 10.60
CA GLY A 176 -2.84 -2.57 10.80
C GLY A 176 -1.80 -2.58 9.68
N GLY A 177 -1.13 -1.46 9.48
CA GLY A 177 -0.07 -1.31 8.48
C GLY A 177 -0.37 -0.36 7.32
N GLY A 178 -1.58 0.19 7.22
CA GLY A 178 -1.91 1.22 6.23
C GLY A 178 -1.92 2.62 6.84
N PHE A 179 -1.27 3.59 6.17
CA PHE A 179 -1.18 4.98 6.60
C PHE A 179 -1.26 5.91 5.40
N ALA A 180 -2.03 7.01 5.54
CA ALA A 180 -1.97 8.08 4.57
C ALA A 180 -0.63 8.82 4.65
N LEU A 181 -0.14 9.26 3.52
CA LEU A 181 1.10 10.02 3.36
C LEU A 181 0.78 11.50 3.26
N TYR A 182 1.48 12.31 4.04
CA TYR A 182 1.28 13.75 4.11
C TYR A 182 2.59 14.50 3.88
N ARG A 183 2.48 15.59 3.11
CA ARG A 183 3.53 16.60 2.92
C ARG A 183 2.89 17.97 3.03
N ASN A 184 3.46 18.86 3.86
CA ASN A 184 2.89 20.18 4.13
C ASN A 184 1.40 20.10 4.51
N LYS A 185 1.05 19.09 5.32
CA LYS A 185 -0.32 18.81 5.77
C LYS A 185 -1.32 18.46 4.67
N GLN A 186 -0.85 18.33 3.44
CA GLN A 186 -1.65 17.85 2.32
C GLN A 186 -1.41 16.35 2.13
N ARG A 187 -2.50 15.60 1.94
CA ARG A 187 -2.41 14.19 1.60
C ARG A 187 -1.81 14.05 0.19
N VAL A 188 -0.82 13.20 0.03
CA VAL A 188 -0.13 12.94 -1.23
C VAL A 188 -0.22 11.48 -1.66
N GLY A 189 -0.91 10.65 -0.89
CA GLY A 189 -1.09 9.24 -1.18
C GLY A 189 -1.23 8.38 0.07
N GLY A 190 -0.88 7.11 -0.04
CA GLY A 190 -0.89 6.14 1.05
C GLY A 190 0.24 5.15 0.98
N VAL A 191 0.65 4.63 2.12
CA VAL A 191 1.56 3.49 2.26
C VAL A 191 0.88 2.35 2.99
N GLY A 192 1.11 1.13 2.53
CA GLY A 192 0.65 -0.08 3.22
C GLY A 192 1.77 -1.09 3.37
N VAL A 193 1.83 -1.73 4.53
CA VAL A 193 2.81 -2.77 4.87
C VAL A 193 2.08 -4.03 5.30
N SER A 194 2.55 -5.19 4.85
CA SER A 194 1.95 -6.48 5.18
C SER A 194 2.98 -7.60 5.13
N GLY A 195 2.87 -8.54 6.07
CA GLY A 195 3.76 -9.71 6.11
C GLY A 195 3.93 -10.33 7.48
N ASP A 196 3.37 -9.72 8.53
CA ASP A 196 3.47 -10.21 9.89
C ASP A 196 2.12 -10.06 10.61
N THR A 197 2.11 -10.08 11.93
CA THR A 197 0.91 -9.77 12.72
C THR A 197 0.44 -8.36 12.41
N SER A 198 -0.86 -8.11 12.59
CA SER A 198 -1.44 -6.77 12.36
C SER A 198 -0.75 -5.67 13.16
N CYS A 199 -0.30 -5.97 14.39
CA CYS A 199 0.45 -5.03 15.21
C CYS A 199 1.85 -4.76 14.67
N ALA A 200 2.57 -5.79 14.24
CA ALA A 200 3.90 -5.64 13.64
C ALA A 200 3.83 -4.90 12.31
N ASP A 201 2.87 -5.26 11.43
CA ASP A 201 2.58 -4.54 10.20
C ASP A 201 2.37 -3.04 10.47
N HIS A 202 1.62 -2.71 11.54
CA HIS A 202 1.32 -1.34 11.92
C HIS A 202 2.58 -0.58 12.38
N VAL A 203 3.38 -1.17 13.25
CA VAL A 203 4.63 -0.57 13.76
C VAL A 203 5.61 -0.33 12.59
N ILE A 204 5.77 -1.33 11.71
CA ILE A 204 6.66 -1.23 10.55
C ILE A 204 6.15 -0.18 9.57
N GLY A 205 4.85 -0.17 9.25
CA GLY A 205 4.25 0.80 8.33
C GLY A 205 4.37 2.24 8.83
N TRP A 206 4.18 2.47 10.14
CA TRP A 206 4.38 3.76 10.77
C TRP A 206 5.84 4.25 10.62
N ARG A 207 6.81 3.37 10.87
CA ARG A 207 8.24 3.67 10.70
C ARG A 207 8.60 3.97 9.25
N VAL A 208 8.08 3.17 8.31
CA VAL A 208 8.29 3.40 6.86
C VAL A 208 7.82 4.80 6.48
N ARG A 209 6.60 5.20 6.89
CA ARG A 209 6.08 6.56 6.62
C ARG A 209 7.01 7.64 7.17
N SER A 210 7.47 7.49 8.41
CA SER A 210 8.36 8.46 9.06
C SER A 210 9.75 8.52 8.38
N LEU A 211 10.33 7.38 8.04
CA LEU A 211 11.61 7.31 7.33
C LEU A 211 11.55 7.93 5.92
N LEU A 212 10.36 7.97 5.32
CA LEU A 212 10.12 8.62 4.04
C LEU A 212 9.82 10.14 4.18
N ASN A 213 9.78 10.68 5.41
CA ASN A 213 9.42 12.06 5.72
C ASN A 213 8.04 12.47 5.14
N LEU A 214 7.05 11.57 5.26
CA LEU A 214 5.69 11.77 4.76
C LEU A 214 4.65 11.65 5.89
N ASP A 215 5.01 12.11 7.08
CA ASP A 215 4.22 12.06 8.31
C ASP A 215 3.82 13.44 8.86
N ASP A 216 3.83 14.48 8.01
CA ASP A 216 3.34 15.81 8.35
C ASP A 216 1.80 15.87 8.40
N ILE A 217 1.24 15.21 9.42
CA ILE A 217 -0.20 15.00 9.58
C ILE A 217 -0.89 16.29 10.02
N PRO A 218 -2.05 16.65 9.41
CA PRO A 218 -2.85 17.79 9.89
C PRO A 218 -3.36 17.57 11.31
N GLY A 219 -3.43 18.66 12.10
CA GLY A 219 -4.04 18.66 13.43
C GLY A 219 -3.26 17.97 14.54
N GLY A 220 -2.14 17.37 14.23
CA GLY A 220 -1.31 16.71 15.23
C GLY A 220 0.17 16.84 14.91
N SER A 221 0.99 17.02 15.93
CA SER A 221 2.31 16.39 15.89
C SER A 221 2.04 14.92 15.58
N PRO A 222 2.83 14.28 14.69
CA PRO A 222 2.84 12.84 14.65
C PRO A 222 2.89 12.44 16.11
N ILE A 223 2.04 11.49 16.54
CA ILE A 223 2.26 10.87 17.81
C ILE A 223 3.69 10.39 17.67
N GLN A 224 4.65 11.19 18.14
CA GLN A 224 5.92 10.66 18.48
C GLN A 224 5.53 9.53 19.41
N MET A 225 5.49 8.32 18.86
CA MET A 225 5.82 7.21 19.70
C MET A 225 7.20 7.63 20.20
N VAL A 226 7.18 8.33 21.34
CA VAL A 226 8.35 8.43 22.16
C VAL A 226 8.79 7.01 22.18
N LEU A 227 9.87 6.73 21.45
CA LEU A 227 10.74 5.66 21.80
C LEU A 227 11.05 5.99 23.25
N VAL A 228 10.24 5.48 24.17
CA VAL A 228 10.68 5.18 25.49
C VAL A 228 11.73 4.10 25.22
N GLU A 229 12.88 4.55 24.71
CA GLU A 229 14.11 3.92 25.15
C GLU A 229 13.85 3.79 26.61
N ALA A 230 13.62 2.55 27.05
CA ALA A 230 13.70 2.20 28.43
C ALA A 230 15.07 2.74 28.85
N ARG A 231 15.09 3.96 29.36
CA ARG A 231 16.18 4.43 30.18
C ARG A 231 16.21 3.37 31.27
N ARG A 232 17.14 2.46 31.13
CA ARG A 232 17.54 1.62 32.27
C ARG A 232 17.68 2.59 33.42
N PRO A 233 16.90 2.46 34.51
CA PRO A 233 17.21 3.19 35.69
C PRO A 233 18.59 2.71 36.09
N THR A 234 19.61 3.52 35.82
CA THR A 234 20.88 3.42 36.52
C THR A 234 20.59 3.86 37.90
N THR A 235 20.92 2.96 38.82
CA THR A 235 21.17 3.13 40.25
C THR A 235 19.98 3.03 41.19
N SER A 236 20.07 1.93 41.93
CA SER A 236 19.99 1.81 43.39
C SER A 236 19.06 2.78 44.14
N SER A 237 17.92 2.26 44.54
CA SER A 237 17.52 2.35 45.95
C SER A 237 16.52 1.26 46.27
N THR A 238 16.92 0.41 47.19
CA THR A 238 16.14 -0.58 47.91
C THR A 238 14.91 0.06 48.54
N THR A 239 13.70 -0.32 48.08
CA THR A 239 12.53 -0.28 48.94
C THR A 239 11.62 -1.44 48.52
N SER A 240 11.56 -2.42 49.42
CA SER A 240 10.71 -3.59 49.39
C SER A 240 9.24 -3.17 49.32
N ALA A 241 8.56 -3.39 48.18
CA ALA A 241 7.11 -3.42 48.12
C ALA A 241 6.69 -4.85 47.81
N ARG A 242 6.07 -5.51 48.79
CA ARG A 242 5.42 -6.82 48.68
C ARG A 242 4.43 -6.82 47.55
N SER A 243 4.67 -7.55 46.50
CA SER A 243 3.71 -7.84 45.45
C SER A 243 2.65 -8.85 45.92
N LYS A 244 1.39 -8.45 45.83
CA LYS A 244 0.22 -9.31 46.07
C LYS A 244 0.14 -10.32 44.90
N PRO A 245 -0.09 -11.63 45.18
CA PRO A 245 -0.17 -12.61 44.11
C PRO A 245 -1.40 -12.42 43.25
N LEU A 246 -1.21 -12.46 41.93
CA LEU A 246 -2.29 -12.48 40.94
C LEU A 246 -3.08 -13.79 41.06
N ARG A 247 -4.41 -13.65 41.08
CA ARG A 247 -5.38 -14.76 41.05
C ARG A 247 -5.24 -15.50 39.70
N PRO A 248 -5.24 -16.84 39.66
CA PRO A 248 -5.22 -17.58 38.39
C PRO A 248 -6.52 -17.37 37.61
N PRO A 249 -6.47 -17.43 36.26
CA PRO A 249 -7.67 -17.27 35.42
C PRO A 249 -8.65 -18.42 35.66
N ASP A 250 -9.93 -18.08 35.66
CA ASP A 250 -11.02 -19.00 35.86
C ASP A 250 -11.08 -20.06 34.74
N ARG A 251 -11.54 -21.25 35.12
CA ARG A 251 -11.63 -22.45 34.28
C ARG A 251 -12.53 -22.23 33.05
N PRO A 252 -12.24 -22.93 31.93
CA PRO A 252 -13.10 -22.89 30.75
C PRO A 252 -14.50 -23.44 31.06
N ILE A 253 -15.50 -22.77 30.54
CA ILE A 253 -16.92 -23.19 30.61
C ILE A 253 -17.07 -24.48 29.79
N PRO A 254 -17.70 -25.52 30.32
CA PRO A 254 -18.00 -26.76 29.58
C PRO A 254 -18.94 -26.44 28.40
N VAL A 255 -18.59 -26.83 27.21
CA VAL A 255 -19.50 -26.82 26.05
C VAL A 255 -20.46 -27.99 26.23
N ASP A 256 -21.73 -27.67 26.45
CA ASP A 256 -22.81 -28.69 26.51
C ASP A 256 -22.98 -29.31 25.12
N SER A 257 -22.73 -30.62 25.02
CA SER A 257 -22.87 -31.41 23.82
C SER A 257 -24.28 -31.96 23.69
N ARG A 258 -25.31 -31.11 23.55
CA ARG A 258 -26.69 -31.50 23.18
C ARG A 258 -27.38 -30.43 22.36
N ALA A 259 -27.29 -30.52 21.04
CA ALA A 259 -28.36 -30.29 20.05
C ALA A 259 -27.88 -30.72 18.67
#